data_3457d22aa59a08bbd75c420423fbe835
#
_entry.id   3457d22aa59a08bbd75c420423fbe835
#
_cell.length_a   1.000
_cell.length_b   1.000
_cell.length_c   1.000
_cell.angle_alpha   90.00
_cell.angle_beta   90.00
_cell.angle_gamma   90.00
#
_symmetry.space_group_name_H-M   'P 1'
#
loop_
_entity.id
_entity.type
_entity.pdbx_description
1 polymer ?
#
loop_
_entity_poly.entity_id
_entity_poly.type
_entity_poly.pdbx_seq_one_letter_code
_entity_poly.pdbx_strand_id
1 'polypeptide(L)'
;MRPRTSKPVTLGILGLLFVLLGTFLGYYWPILFRRILTQELVLSPTSKSYNAWKNSSAIPITMEFYFFNWTNPNELKIPGKKPILVEVGPYSFVEKREKVNITFNPENSTVSYLQRRFWYFDEKNSKGSLKDNITQLNVVTVSAVHKVRYSSYIMRSSLSYLLSQSPEIHVVRTVDELLFTGYKDVLIDLGKLAGMTDETPPFDRFGWFYTRNGSTDFDGYQNMATGEDDVRNIGLFKFWNHKDTTKYYKSPCNAVEGSAGEFWPPFRTEEDITIFSADLCRPVTYEYERTVYHQGIEGYKYSVGKKTLSNDTKRRYPHEQAKYFEPTTTTEDFFTAEHSGEVIESVEDPDVVNIGQCYCNGECSPMGLINITACRYGAPGFVSLPHFHKADPILRDQVVGVNPDDEKHNFYIVLEPTTGIPIDVAARFQINILLQPSNFVS
;
A
#
# COMPACT_ATOMS: atom_id res chain seq x y z
N MET A 1 -19.30 -75.19 33.45
CA MET A 1 -19.67 -74.64 32.14
C MET A 1 -19.28 -73.16 32.10
N ARG A 2 -18.23 -72.78 31.43
CA ARG A 2 -17.90 -71.36 31.19
C ARG A 2 -18.77 -70.86 30.05
N PRO A 3 -19.44 -69.71 30.17
CA PRO A 3 -20.22 -69.18 29.06
C PRO A 3 -19.27 -68.77 27.96
N ARG A 4 -19.43 -69.46 26.80
CA ARG A 4 -18.75 -69.09 25.52
C ARG A 4 -19.40 -67.80 25.04
N THR A 5 -18.97 -66.67 25.62
CA THR A 5 -19.40 -65.37 25.17
C THR A 5 -18.92 -65.17 23.73
N SER A 6 -19.85 -64.99 22.88
CA SER A 6 -19.81 -64.94 21.48
C SER A 6 -18.86 -63.83 20.97
N LYS A 7 -17.59 -64.18 20.69
CA LYS A 7 -16.65 -63.28 20.05
C LYS A 7 -17.24 -62.53 18.85
N PRO A 8 -18.15 -63.11 18.03
CA PRO A 8 -18.78 -62.36 16.92
C PRO A 8 -19.77 -61.28 17.38
N VAL A 9 -20.49 -61.48 18.50
CA VAL A 9 -21.43 -60.48 19.01
C VAL A 9 -20.70 -59.32 19.62
N THR A 10 -19.61 -59.52 20.35
CA THR A 10 -18.76 -58.44 20.88
C THR A 10 -18.09 -57.68 19.74
N LEU A 11 -17.64 -58.34 18.66
CA LEU A 11 -17.09 -57.66 17.49
C LEU A 11 -18.12 -56.82 16.73
N GLY A 12 -19.37 -57.34 16.63
CA GLY A 12 -20.49 -56.60 16.02
C GLY A 12 -20.89 -55.37 16.81
N ILE A 13 -20.95 -55.46 18.16
CA ILE A 13 -21.23 -54.32 19.04
C ILE A 13 -20.10 -53.26 18.94
N LEU A 14 -18.86 -53.70 18.94
CA LEU A 14 -17.69 -52.81 18.77
C LEU A 14 -17.73 -52.11 17.42
N GLY A 15 -18.04 -52.84 16.33
CA GLY A 15 -18.20 -52.26 15.00
C GLY A 15 -19.32 -51.21 14.92
N LEU A 16 -20.48 -51.51 15.57
CA LEU A 16 -21.58 -50.55 15.63
C LEU A 16 -21.22 -49.28 16.42
N LEU A 17 -20.50 -49.45 17.54
CA LEU A 17 -19.99 -48.30 18.31
C LEU A 17 -19.03 -47.44 17.51
N PHE A 18 -18.13 -48.02 16.72
CA PHE A 18 -17.24 -47.24 15.87
C PHE A 18 -17.99 -46.50 14.76
N VAL A 19 -19.00 -47.11 14.14
CA VAL A 19 -19.85 -46.44 13.16
C VAL A 19 -20.62 -45.27 13.79
N LEU A 20 -21.24 -45.51 14.96
CA LEU A 20 -21.96 -44.44 15.66
C LEU A 20 -21.01 -43.30 16.10
N LEU A 21 -19.83 -43.62 16.59
CA LEU A 21 -18.81 -42.64 16.95
C LEU A 21 -18.32 -41.90 15.72
N GLY A 22 -18.06 -42.60 14.60
CA GLY A 22 -17.64 -41.99 13.36
C GLY A 22 -18.69 -41.04 12.77
N THR A 23 -19.98 -41.44 12.77
CA THR A 23 -21.08 -40.57 12.33
C THR A 23 -21.26 -39.36 13.27
N PHE A 24 -21.16 -39.58 14.57
CA PHE A 24 -21.22 -38.50 15.57
C PHE A 24 -20.07 -37.52 15.37
N LEU A 25 -18.83 -37.97 15.25
CA LEU A 25 -17.67 -37.14 15.02
C LEU A 25 -17.79 -36.41 13.66
N GLY A 26 -18.23 -37.09 12.59
CA GLY A 26 -18.43 -36.48 11.29
C GLY A 26 -19.45 -35.35 11.30
N TYR A 27 -20.53 -35.52 12.07
CA TYR A 27 -21.57 -34.48 12.22
C TYR A 27 -21.11 -33.29 13.09
N TYR A 28 -20.44 -33.55 14.21
CA TYR A 28 -20.02 -32.51 15.15
C TYR A 28 -18.66 -31.89 14.81
N TRP A 29 -17.82 -32.55 14.00
CA TRP A 29 -16.48 -32.06 13.66
C TRP A 29 -16.47 -30.67 13.03
N PRO A 30 -17.32 -30.32 12.07
CA PRO A 30 -17.32 -28.97 11.48
C PRO A 30 -17.62 -27.88 12.52
N ILE A 31 -18.49 -28.16 13.47
CA ILE A 31 -18.85 -27.23 14.54
C ILE A 31 -17.68 -27.05 15.52
N LEU A 32 -17.09 -28.18 15.94
CA LEU A 32 -15.93 -28.18 16.83
C LEU A 32 -14.72 -27.50 16.15
N PHE A 33 -14.46 -27.83 14.89
CA PHE A 33 -13.39 -27.24 14.12
C PHE A 33 -13.54 -25.72 14.01
N ARG A 34 -14.73 -25.23 13.66
CA ARG A 34 -15.00 -23.79 13.61
C ARG A 34 -14.72 -23.12 14.95
N ARG A 35 -15.15 -23.74 16.05
CA ARG A 35 -14.92 -23.20 17.39
C ARG A 35 -13.44 -23.16 17.76
N ILE A 36 -12.70 -24.23 17.52
CA ILE A 36 -11.26 -24.29 17.76
C ILE A 36 -10.54 -23.26 16.90
N LEU A 37 -10.86 -23.21 15.59
CA LEU A 37 -10.25 -22.25 14.67
C LEU A 37 -10.48 -20.80 15.10
N THR A 38 -11.71 -20.46 15.45
CA THR A 38 -12.04 -19.11 15.96
C THR A 38 -11.23 -18.77 17.21
N GLN A 39 -11.10 -19.69 18.17
CA GLN A 39 -10.32 -19.46 19.39
C GLN A 39 -8.81 -19.29 19.13
N GLU A 40 -8.26 -20.02 18.18
CA GLU A 40 -6.83 -19.94 17.84
C GLU A 40 -6.50 -18.70 16.97
N LEU A 41 -7.46 -18.21 16.18
CA LEU A 41 -7.28 -17.03 15.34
C LEU A 41 -7.40 -15.71 16.12
N VAL A 42 -8.26 -15.66 17.13
CA VAL A 42 -8.44 -14.44 17.95
C VAL A 42 -7.10 -13.97 18.51
N LEU A 43 -6.85 -12.65 18.41
CA LEU A 43 -5.62 -12.04 18.88
C LEU A 43 -5.73 -11.70 20.37
N SER A 44 -5.25 -12.60 21.23
CA SER A 44 -5.18 -12.39 22.67
C SER A 44 -3.75 -12.63 23.20
N PRO A 45 -3.37 -12.12 24.37
CA PRO A 45 -2.00 -12.25 24.90
C PRO A 45 -1.49 -13.69 24.99
N THR A 46 -2.38 -14.67 25.06
CA THR A 46 -2.07 -16.09 25.21
C THR A 46 -2.26 -16.91 23.94
N SER A 47 -2.83 -16.31 22.86
CA SER A 47 -3.12 -17.03 21.63
C SER A 47 -1.86 -17.32 20.81
N LYS A 48 -1.93 -18.37 19.97
CA LYS A 48 -0.87 -18.67 19.01
C LYS A 48 -0.73 -17.57 17.97
N SER A 49 -1.85 -16.98 17.54
CA SER A 49 -1.90 -15.87 16.62
C SER A 49 -1.13 -14.66 17.13
N TYR A 50 -1.27 -14.33 18.42
CA TYR A 50 -0.49 -13.25 19.04
C TYR A 50 1.01 -13.53 19.01
N ASN A 51 1.41 -14.74 19.39
CA ASN A 51 2.82 -15.11 19.40
C ASN A 51 3.45 -15.05 17.99
N ALA A 52 2.73 -15.52 16.98
CA ALA A 52 3.16 -15.44 15.58
C ALA A 52 3.23 -13.98 15.10
N TRP A 53 2.22 -13.18 15.42
CA TRP A 53 2.13 -11.78 15.02
C TRP A 53 3.18 -10.89 15.69
N LYS A 54 3.39 -11.05 16.99
CA LYS A 54 4.43 -10.33 17.74
C LYS A 54 5.83 -10.68 17.25
N ASN A 55 6.06 -11.97 16.96
CA ASN A 55 7.33 -12.51 16.50
C ASN A 55 7.38 -12.64 14.97
N SER A 56 6.76 -11.71 14.25
CA SER A 56 6.70 -11.73 12.77
C SER A 56 8.08 -11.79 12.09
N SER A 57 9.16 -11.56 12.84
CA SER A 57 10.54 -11.82 12.40
C SER A 57 10.86 -13.30 12.15
N ALA A 58 9.98 -14.24 12.52
CA ALA A 58 10.16 -15.66 12.23
C ALA A 58 9.96 -15.99 10.74
N ILE A 59 9.23 -15.16 10.00
CA ILE A 59 9.06 -15.28 8.54
C ILE A 59 9.88 -14.18 7.88
N PRO A 60 11.01 -14.50 7.23
CA PRO A 60 11.81 -13.50 6.56
C PRO A 60 11.01 -12.91 5.38
N ILE A 61 10.83 -11.60 5.39
CA ILE A 61 10.24 -10.88 4.28
C ILE A 61 11.39 -10.36 3.43
N THR A 62 11.44 -10.79 2.17
CA THR A 62 12.41 -10.27 1.21
C THR A 62 11.81 -9.05 0.52
N MET A 63 12.54 -7.95 0.48
CA MET A 63 12.21 -6.75 -0.26
C MET A 63 13.27 -6.54 -1.34
N GLU A 64 12.82 -6.47 -2.59
CA GLU A 64 13.68 -6.25 -3.74
C GLU A 64 13.45 -4.87 -4.32
N PHE A 65 14.52 -4.10 -4.45
CA PHE A 65 14.49 -2.78 -5.07
C PHE A 65 15.02 -2.85 -6.49
N TYR A 66 14.27 -2.26 -7.41
CA TYR A 66 14.66 -2.03 -8.79
C TYR A 66 14.67 -0.54 -9.04
N PHE A 67 15.73 -0.03 -9.64
CA PHE A 67 15.84 1.38 -10.02
C PHE A 67 15.71 1.53 -11.52
N PHE A 68 15.02 2.58 -11.94
CA PHE A 68 15.09 3.06 -13.29
C PHE A 68 16.26 4.05 -13.41
N ASN A 69 17.39 3.58 -13.93
CA ASN A 69 18.55 4.41 -14.19
C ASN A 69 18.29 5.26 -15.45
N TRP A 70 18.28 6.57 -15.30
CA TRP A 70 18.04 7.51 -16.39
C TRP A 70 19.32 7.75 -17.19
N THR A 71 19.37 7.28 -18.45
CA THR A 71 20.62 7.22 -19.22
C THR A 71 20.89 8.46 -20.08
N ASN A 72 19.87 9.28 -20.36
CA ASN A 72 19.99 10.49 -21.19
C ASN A 72 19.49 11.77 -20.52
N PRO A 73 19.87 12.09 -19.26
CA PRO A 73 19.32 13.25 -18.54
C PRO A 73 19.60 14.58 -19.23
N ASN A 74 20.73 14.69 -19.95
CA ASN A 74 21.13 15.90 -20.67
C ASN A 74 20.29 16.19 -21.93
N GLU A 75 19.53 15.19 -22.39
CA GLU A 75 18.65 15.35 -23.56
C GLU A 75 17.25 15.89 -23.20
N LEU A 76 16.93 16.07 -21.91
CA LEU A 76 15.62 16.53 -21.48
C LEU A 76 15.22 17.89 -22.10
N LYS A 77 16.19 18.77 -22.33
CA LYS A 77 15.97 20.10 -22.93
C LYS A 77 15.79 20.05 -24.46
N ILE A 78 15.96 18.89 -25.09
CA ILE A 78 15.80 18.73 -26.55
C ILE A 78 14.33 18.41 -26.84
N PRO A 79 13.61 19.24 -27.61
CA PRO A 79 12.21 19.00 -27.96
C PRO A 79 11.99 17.61 -28.57
N GLY A 80 10.95 16.90 -28.10
CA GLY A 80 10.59 15.57 -28.60
C GLY A 80 11.44 14.42 -28.08
N LYS A 81 12.50 14.68 -27.29
CA LYS A 81 13.25 13.61 -26.62
C LYS A 81 12.53 13.17 -25.35
N LYS A 82 12.46 11.85 -25.15
CA LYS A 82 11.89 11.22 -23.95
C LYS A 82 12.99 10.72 -23.04
N PRO A 83 12.76 10.67 -21.71
CA PRO A 83 13.66 9.98 -20.79
C PRO A 83 13.83 8.52 -21.18
N ILE A 84 15.06 8.04 -21.25
CA ILE A 84 15.42 6.65 -21.48
C ILE A 84 15.80 6.04 -20.15
N LEU A 85 15.00 5.08 -19.70
CA LEU A 85 15.13 4.43 -18.40
C LEU A 85 15.60 2.98 -18.59
N VAL A 86 16.60 2.59 -17.83
CA VAL A 86 17.11 1.22 -17.80
C VAL A 86 16.90 0.68 -16.41
N GLU A 87 16.11 -0.39 -16.28
CA GLU A 87 15.90 -1.07 -14.99
C GLU A 87 17.18 -1.76 -14.54
N VAL A 88 17.57 -1.51 -13.29
CA VAL A 88 18.72 -2.13 -12.62
C VAL A 88 18.29 -2.70 -11.27
N GLY A 89 18.83 -3.83 -10.91
CA GLY A 89 18.48 -4.61 -9.71
C GLY A 89 18.25 -6.09 -10.04
N PRO A 90 17.72 -6.91 -9.12
CA PRO A 90 17.28 -6.52 -7.78
C PRO A 90 18.44 -6.17 -6.83
N TYR A 91 18.18 -5.20 -5.95
CA TYR A 91 18.91 -5.00 -4.72
C TYR A 91 18.05 -5.56 -3.59
N SER A 92 18.44 -6.70 -3.07
CA SER A 92 17.64 -7.49 -2.15
C SER A 92 17.95 -7.15 -0.70
N PHE A 93 16.91 -7.08 0.12
CA PHE A 93 17.01 -6.82 1.56
C PHE A 93 16.13 -7.78 2.32
N VAL A 94 16.56 -8.19 3.50
CA VAL A 94 15.73 -8.89 4.46
C VAL A 94 15.11 -7.86 5.40
N GLU A 95 13.77 -7.80 5.41
CA GLU A 95 13.02 -6.94 6.31
C GLU A 95 12.72 -7.67 7.62
N LYS A 96 13.03 -7.04 8.75
CA LYS A 96 12.61 -7.46 10.08
C LYS A 96 11.62 -6.48 10.63
N ARG A 97 10.51 -6.98 11.17
CA ARG A 97 9.46 -6.19 11.81
C ARG A 97 9.41 -6.48 13.29
N GLU A 98 9.24 -5.43 14.08
CA GLU A 98 9.04 -5.51 15.51
C GLU A 98 7.78 -4.73 15.89
N LYS A 99 6.91 -5.36 16.66
CA LYS A 99 5.76 -4.69 17.28
C LYS A 99 6.18 -4.20 18.66
N VAL A 100 6.02 -2.90 18.90
CA VAL A 100 6.41 -2.25 20.15
C VAL A 100 5.23 -1.51 20.77
N ASN A 101 5.26 -1.29 22.08
CA ASN A 101 4.22 -0.60 22.82
C ASN A 101 2.83 -1.24 22.63
N ILE A 102 2.77 -2.59 22.64
CA ILE A 102 1.54 -3.35 22.44
C ILE A 102 0.64 -3.17 23.66
N THR A 103 -0.58 -2.69 23.44
CA THR A 103 -1.60 -2.48 24.48
C THR A 103 -2.92 -3.08 24.01
N PHE A 104 -3.43 -4.05 24.76
CA PHE A 104 -4.77 -4.59 24.55
C PHE A 104 -5.80 -3.70 25.23
N ASN A 105 -6.91 -3.45 24.55
CA ASN A 105 -8.04 -2.67 25.04
C ASN A 105 -9.29 -3.57 25.08
N PRO A 106 -9.54 -4.27 26.21
CA PRO A 106 -10.63 -5.25 26.29
C PRO A 106 -12.02 -4.62 26.14
N GLU A 107 -12.19 -3.36 26.53
CA GLU A 107 -13.47 -2.65 26.49
C GLU A 107 -14.05 -2.52 25.06
N ASN A 108 -13.18 -2.48 24.05
CA ASN A 108 -13.57 -2.36 22.65
C ASN A 108 -12.96 -3.45 21.74
N SER A 109 -12.42 -4.52 22.35
CA SER A 109 -11.82 -5.66 21.65
C SER A 109 -10.78 -5.26 20.59
N THR A 110 -9.87 -4.32 20.97
CA THR A 110 -8.82 -3.85 20.08
C THR A 110 -7.43 -4.02 20.69
N VAL A 111 -6.42 -3.99 19.82
CA VAL A 111 -5.02 -3.90 20.20
C VAL A 111 -4.38 -2.69 19.51
N SER A 112 -3.63 -1.93 20.30
CA SER A 112 -2.87 -0.77 19.84
C SER A 112 -1.38 -1.08 19.86
N TYR A 113 -0.65 -0.58 18.86
CA TYR A 113 0.78 -0.83 18.75
C TYR A 113 1.48 0.17 17.84
N LEU A 114 2.80 0.22 17.94
CA LEU A 114 3.70 0.83 16.96
C LEU A 114 4.47 -0.27 16.25
N GLN A 115 4.94 0.00 15.05
CA GLN A 115 5.74 -0.94 14.27
C GLN A 115 7.08 -0.32 13.93
N ARG A 116 8.14 -1.09 14.13
CA ARG A 116 9.50 -0.76 13.72
C ARG A 116 9.95 -1.73 12.65
N ARG A 117 10.59 -1.21 11.60
CA ARG A 117 11.10 -2.00 10.48
C ARG A 117 12.57 -1.76 10.31
N PHE A 118 13.32 -2.84 10.04
CA PHE A 118 14.74 -2.80 9.74
C PHE A 118 14.99 -3.53 8.45
N TRP A 119 15.85 -2.98 7.60
CA TRP A 119 16.24 -3.59 6.34
C TRP A 119 17.73 -3.89 6.35
N TYR A 120 18.07 -5.14 6.07
CA TYR A 120 19.45 -5.63 6.02
C TYR A 120 19.75 -6.08 4.61
N PHE A 121 20.81 -5.54 4.00
CA PHE A 121 21.21 -5.88 2.64
C PHE A 121 21.58 -7.37 2.52
N ASP A 122 21.00 -8.03 1.53
CA ASP A 122 21.27 -9.42 1.17
C ASP A 122 22.11 -9.44 -0.11
N GLU A 123 23.42 -9.36 0.06
CA GLU A 123 24.37 -9.33 -1.05
C GLU A 123 24.28 -10.58 -1.92
N LYS A 124 23.99 -11.74 -1.31
CA LYS A 124 23.94 -13.02 -2.02
C LYS A 124 22.79 -13.09 -3.03
N ASN A 125 21.64 -12.47 -2.72
CA ASN A 125 20.46 -12.46 -3.57
C ASN A 125 20.32 -11.16 -4.38
N SER A 126 21.31 -10.26 -4.30
CA SER A 126 21.37 -9.03 -5.07
C SER A 126 22.16 -9.22 -6.37
N LYS A 127 21.77 -8.53 -7.43
CA LYS A 127 22.53 -8.45 -8.69
C LYS A 127 23.51 -7.29 -8.75
N GLY A 128 23.42 -6.36 -7.77
CA GLY A 128 24.26 -5.17 -7.70
C GLY A 128 24.76 -4.91 -6.30
N SER A 129 25.52 -3.83 -6.14
CA SER A 129 26.13 -3.39 -4.90
C SER A 129 25.48 -2.10 -4.40
N LEU A 130 25.46 -1.89 -3.08
CA LEU A 130 25.02 -0.62 -2.48
C LEU A 130 25.85 0.60 -2.96
N LYS A 131 27.02 0.37 -3.54
CA LYS A 131 27.91 1.40 -4.10
C LYS A 131 27.64 1.72 -5.57
N ASP A 132 26.74 1.01 -6.23
CA ASP A 132 26.38 1.29 -7.62
C ASP A 132 25.76 2.68 -7.74
N ASN A 133 26.20 3.45 -8.72
CA ASN A 133 25.68 4.78 -9.00
C ASN A 133 24.46 4.70 -9.89
N ILE A 134 23.39 5.35 -9.44
CA ILE A 134 22.13 5.47 -10.16
C ILE A 134 21.87 6.94 -10.48
N THR A 135 21.54 7.21 -11.73
CA THR A 135 21.08 8.52 -12.17
C THR A 135 19.55 8.56 -12.07
N GLN A 136 19.04 9.46 -11.25
CA GLN A 136 17.59 9.63 -11.04
C GLN A 136 17.20 11.11 -11.12
N LEU A 137 15.90 11.36 -11.27
CA LEU A 137 15.31 12.68 -11.11
C LEU A 137 15.63 13.22 -9.70
N ASN A 138 16.00 14.49 -9.60
CA ASN A 138 16.17 15.16 -8.29
C ASN A 138 14.80 15.40 -7.68
N VAL A 139 14.37 14.46 -6.83
CA VAL A 139 13.05 14.48 -6.17
C VAL A 139 12.89 15.75 -5.33
N VAL A 140 13.95 16.21 -4.68
CA VAL A 140 13.91 17.42 -3.81
C VAL A 140 13.63 18.65 -4.66
N THR A 141 14.36 18.84 -5.76
CA THR A 141 14.16 19.95 -6.70
C THR A 141 12.75 19.96 -7.27
N VAL A 142 12.31 18.82 -7.80
CA VAL A 142 10.97 18.73 -8.42
C VAL A 142 9.87 18.96 -7.39
N SER A 143 10.02 18.45 -6.18
CA SER A 143 9.07 18.69 -5.09
C SER A 143 9.01 20.17 -4.69
N ALA A 144 10.15 20.83 -4.61
CA ALA A 144 10.20 22.27 -4.29
C ALA A 144 9.52 23.10 -5.37
N VAL A 145 9.79 22.83 -6.64
CA VAL A 145 9.17 23.54 -7.79
C VAL A 145 7.65 23.32 -7.78
N HIS A 146 7.21 22.08 -7.63
CA HIS A 146 5.80 21.73 -7.57
C HIS A 146 5.08 22.44 -6.42
N LYS A 147 5.68 22.50 -5.25
CA LYS A 147 5.11 23.12 -4.05
C LYS A 147 4.90 24.62 -4.20
N VAL A 148 5.86 25.32 -4.79
CA VAL A 148 5.78 26.78 -4.93
C VAL A 148 5.05 27.25 -6.18
N ARG A 149 4.54 26.34 -7.03
CA ARG A 149 3.93 26.68 -8.33
C ARG A 149 2.78 27.69 -8.25
N TYR A 150 2.03 27.68 -7.14
CA TYR A 150 0.94 28.62 -6.86
C TYR A 150 1.29 29.68 -5.80
N SER A 151 2.56 29.74 -5.36
CA SER A 151 3.04 30.72 -4.39
C SER A 151 3.22 32.10 -5.02
N SER A 152 3.52 33.11 -4.19
CA SER A 152 3.77 34.47 -4.63
C SER A 152 4.91 34.56 -5.66
N TYR A 153 4.90 35.61 -6.48
CA TYR A 153 5.96 35.89 -7.45
C TYR A 153 7.36 35.90 -6.80
N ILE A 154 7.48 36.49 -5.60
CA ILE A 154 8.76 36.59 -4.86
C ILE A 154 9.29 35.20 -4.55
N MET A 155 8.43 34.29 -4.02
CA MET A 155 8.82 32.93 -3.67
C MET A 155 9.28 32.15 -4.90
N ARG A 156 8.51 32.21 -5.99
CA ARG A 156 8.86 31.57 -7.27
C ARG A 156 10.16 32.08 -7.84
N SER A 157 10.37 33.42 -7.86
CA SER A 157 11.59 34.04 -8.36
C SER A 157 12.82 33.69 -7.52
N SER A 158 12.66 33.63 -6.18
CA SER A 158 13.74 33.22 -5.28
C SER A 158 14.16 31.77 -5.53
N LEU A 159 13.20 30.84 -5.68
CA LEU A 159 13.51 29.47 -6.02
C LEU A 159 14.16 29.37 -7.41
N SER A 160 13.65 30.06 -8.41
CA SER A 160 14.23 30.09 -9.76
C SER A 160 15.68 30.56 -9.74
N TYR A 161 15.99 31.61 -8.97
CA TYR A 161 17.36 32.09 -8.82
C TYR A 161 18.26 31.03 -8.17
N LEU A 162 17.80 30.38 -7.10
CA LEU A 162 18.57 29.28 -6.46
C LEU A 162 18.85 28.14 -7.42
N LEU A 163 17.85 27.70 -8.19
CA LEU A 163 17.99 26.61 -9.16
C LEU A 163 18.90 27.00 -10.32
N SER A 164 18.98 28.28 -10.69
CA SER A 164 19.91 28.73 -11.73
C SER A 164 21.38 28.56 -11.36
N GLN A 165 21.70 28.46 -10.04
CA GLN A 165 23.05 28.21 -9.54
C GLN A 165 23.42 26.71 -9.63
N SER A 166 22.43 25.81 -9.68
CA SER A 166 22.59 24.36 -9.83
C SER A 166 21.51 23.81 -10.74
N PRO A 167 21.63 23.94 -12.06
CA PRO A 167 20.55 23.72 -13.01
C PRO A 167 20.26 22.24 -13.30
N GLU A 168 20.82 21.31 -12.56
CA GLU A 168 20.64 19.89 -12.81
C GLU A 168 19.38 19.35 -12.16
N ILE A 169 18.46 18.88 -12.99
CA ILE A 169 17.21 18.24 -12.56
C ILE A 169 17.39 16.77 -12.18
N HIS A 170 18.57 16.24 -12.35
CA HIS A 170 18.93 14.87 -12.01
C HIS A 170 20.02 14.82 -10.94
N VAL A 171 20.13 13.71 -10.28
CA VAL A 171 21.20 13.41 -9.33
C VAL A 171 21.80 12.05 -9.65
N VAL A 172 23.10 11.93 -9.41
CA VAL A 172 23.82 10.65 -9.44
C VAL A 172 24.18 10.32 -8.00
N ARG A 173 23.62 9.23 -7.47
CA ARG A 173 23.83 8.81 -6.08
C ARG A 173 24.00 7.30 -6.03
N THR A 174 24.65 6.83 -5.00
CA THR A 174 24.75 5.40 -4.73
C THR A 174 23.40 4.84 -4.31
N VAL A 175 23.20 3.54 -4.51
CA VAL A 175 22.00 2.84 -4.05
C VAL A 175 21.78 3.04 -2.56
N ASP A 176 22.84 3.00 -1.75
CA ASP A 176 22.78 3.24 -0.31
C ASP A 176 22.29 4.66 0.04
N GLU A 177 22.83 5.68 -0.65
CA GLU A 177 22.40 7.08 -0.45
C GLU A 177 20.93 7.28 -0.88
N LEU A 178 20.50 6.65 -1.97
CA LEU A 178 19.12 6.75 -2.42
C LEU A 178 18.14 6.08 -1.47
N LEU A 179 18.53 4.97 -0.84
CA LEU A 179 17.63 4.20 0.02
C LEU A 179 17.75 4.60 1.50
N PHE A 180 18.93 4.48 2.11
CA PHE A 180 19.05 4.42 3.57
C PHE A 180 19.89 5.52 4.21
N THR A 181 21.10 5.82 3.70
CA THR A 181 21.96 6.83 4.32
C THR A 181 21.57 8.25 3.97
N GLY A 182 20.82 8.43 2.90
CA GLY A 182 20.34 9.71 2.41
C GLY A 182 21.46 10.64 1.91
N TYR A 183 21.13 11.58 1.05
CA TYR A 183 22.02 12.63 0.59
C TYR A 183 21.50 14.01 0.99
N LYS A 184 22.42 14.94 1.22
CA LYS A 184 22.10 16.33 1.55
C LYS A 184 21.70 17.07 0.28
N ASP A 185 20.73 17.96 0.43
CA ASP A 185 20.31 18.87 -0.62
C ASP A 185 20.04 20.26 0.00
N VAL A 186 20.57 21.29 -0.63
CA VAL A 186 20.49 22.67 -0.12
C VAL A 186 19.05 23.16 0.03
N LEU A 187 18.13 22.66 -0.80
CA LEU A 187 16.72 23.06 -0.74
C LEU A 187 16.02 22.51 0.52
N ILE A 188 16.47 21.40 1.08
CA ILE A 188 15.96 20.88 2.35
C ILE A 188 16.33 21.83 3.49
N ASP A 189 17.57 22.29 3.53
CA ASP A 189 18.05 23.21 4.57
C ASP A 189 17.38 24.60 4.45
N LEU A 190 17.24 25.11 3.23
CA LEU A 190 16.57 26.37 2.95
C LEU A 190 15.07 26.34 3.28
N GLY A 191 14.38 25.23 3.02
CA GLY A 191 12.98 25.05 3.39
C GLY A 191 12.74 25.19 4.89
N LYS A 192 13.67 24.67 5.71
CA LYS A 192 13.62 24.82 7.17
C LYS A 192 13.84 26.26 7.61
N LEU A 193 14.82 26.95 7.01
CA LEU A 193 15.11 28.36 7.32
C LEU A 193 13.98 29.31 6.93
N ALA A 194 13.24 28.99 5.86
CA ALA A 194 12.10 29.79 5.42
C ALA A 194 10.86 29.70 6.33
N GLY A 195 10.94 28.99 7.45
CA GLY A 195 9.83 28.88 8.41
C GLY A 195 8.64 28.04 7.93
N MET A 196 8.82 27.24 6.86
CA MET A 196 7.82 26.33 6.32
C MET A 196 7.73 25.03 7.16
N THR A 197 7.79 25.13 8.49
CA THR A 197 7.99 23.99 9.40
C THR A 197 6.91 22.92 9.29
N ASP A 198 5.65 23.29 9.09
CA ASP A 198 4.55 22.33 8.96
C ASP A 198 4.45 21.68 7.58
N GLU A 199 5.11 22.25 6.62
CA GLU A 199 5.09 21.84 5.22
C GLU A 199 6.42 21.26 4.74
N THR A 200 7.50 21.45 5.49
CA THR A 200 8.82 20.91 5.15
C THR A 200 9.00 19.55 5.80
N PRO A 201 9.55 18.56 5.08
CA PRO A 201 9.85 17.28 5.69
C PRO A 201 10.78 17.43 6.89
N PRO A 202 10.56 16.72 8.00
CA PRO A 202 11.36 16.86 9.23
C PRO A 202 12.71 16.12 9.15
N PHE A 203 13.29 15.99 7.97
CA PHE A 203 14.57 15.31 7.76
C PHE A 203 15.64 16.27 7.18
N ASP A 204 16.90 15.94 7.41
CA ASP A 204 18.08 16.72 6.97
C ASP A 204 18.68 16.20 5.66
N ARG A 205 18.26 15.03 5.21
CA ARG A 205 18.72 14.33 4.01
C ARG A 205 17.55 13.70 3.30
N PHE A 206 17.64 13.54 2.01
CA PHE A 206 16.68 12.76 1.24
C PHE A 206 17.20 11.33 1.05
N GLY A 207 16.33 10.35 1.32
CA GLY A 207 16.51 8.94 1.03
C GLY A 207 15.16 8.26 1.23
N TRP A 208 14.79 7.35 0.33
CA TRP A 208 13.45 6.74 0.31
C TRP A 208 13.09 6.03 1.62
N PHE A 209 14.07 5.50 2.34
CA PHE A 209 13.92 4.78 3.60
C PHE A 209 14.73 5.39 4.74
N TYR A 210 15.36 6.57 4.52
CA TYR A 210 16.24 7.23 5.49
C TYR A 210 15.55 7.47 6.84
N THR A 211 14.34 8.01 6.85
CA THR A 211 13.57 8.28 8.08
C THR A 211 12.74 7.09 8.53
N ARG A 212 12.70 6.02 7.75
CA ARG A 212 11.85 4.87 7.99
C ARG A 212 12.58 3.73 8.69
N ASN A 213 13.85 3.53 8.35
CA ASN A 213 14.68 2.44 8.87
C ASN A 213 14.87 2.61 10.38
N GLY A 214 14.35 1.66 11.17
CA GLY A 214 14.41 1.67 12.63
C GLY A 214 13.47 2.65 13.33
N SER A 215 12.65 3.42 12.59
CA SER A 215 11.69 4.36 13.16
C SER A 215 10.47 3.64 13.74
N THR A 216 9.94 4.16 14.85
CA THR A 216 8.65 3.78 15.43
C THR A 216 7.51 4.67 14.92
N ASP A 217 7.82 5.88 14.48
CA ASP A 217 6.85 6.93 14.23
C ASP A 217 6.40 6.98 12.77
N PHE A 218 7.18 6.39 11.86
CA PHE A 218 6.92 6.49 10.42
C PHE A 218 5.58 5.86 10.01
N ASP A 219 5.30 4.63 10.49
CA ASP A 219 4.05 3.93 10.19
C ASP A 219 2.88 4.46 11.04
N GLY A 220 3.17 5.27 12.07
CA GLY A 220 2.20 5.84 12.99
C GLY A 220 1.65 4.83 14.00
N TYR A 221 0.83 5.34 14.94
CA TYR A 221 0.16 4.55 15.94
C TYR A 221 -1.03 3.82 15.33
N GLN A 222 -1.03 2.50 15.46
CA GLN A 222 -2.00 1.61 14.85
C GLN A 222 -2.91 1.00 15.90
N ASN A 223 -4.20 0.87 15.60
CA ASN A 223 -5.18 0.18 16.41
C ASN A 223 -6.06 -0.68 15.52
N MET A 224 -6.15 -1.97 15.83
CA MET A 224 -6.95 -2.93 15.07
C MET A 224 -7.79 -3.82 15.99
N ALA A 225 -8.88 -4.36 15.46
CA ALA A 225 -9.74 -5.29 16.14
C ALA A 225 -9.03 -6.64 16.37
N THR A 226 -9.19 -7.19 17.58
CA THR A 226 -8.62 -8.49 17.99
C THR A 226 -9.45 -9.68 17.53
N GLY A 227 -10.70 -9.47 17.17
CA GLY A 227 -11.67 -10.52 16.88
C GLY A 227 -12.28 -11.19 18.13
N GLU A 228 -12.03 -10.65 19.33
CA GLU A 228 -12.56 -11.19 20.61
C GLU A 228 -14.08 -11.06 20.71
N ASP A 229 -14.62 -9.95 20.21
CA ASP A 229 -16.07 -9.71 20.10
C ASP A 229 -16.69 -10.52 18.96
N ASP A 230 -16.06 -10.47 17.80
CA ASP A 230 -16.46 -11.18 16.59
C ASP A 230 -15.21 -11.44 15.72
N VAL A 231 -14.91 -12.71 15.48
CA VAL A 231 -13.75 -13.10 14.65
C VAL A 231 -13.80 -12.53 13.23
N ARG A 232 -14.98 -12.14 12.74
CA ARG A 232 -15.15 -11.45 11.45
C ARG A 232 -14.55 -10.03 11.42
N ASN A 233 -14.24 -9.49 12.60
CA ASN A 233 -13.60 -8.18 12.74
C ASN A 233 -12.07 -8.28 12.86
N ILE A 234 -11.51 -9.49 12.98
CA ILE A 234 -10.07 -9.64 13.21
C ILE A 234 -9.22 -8.89 12.20
N GLY A 235 -8.25 -8.11 12.68
CA GLY A 235 -7.32 -7.37 11.85
C GLY A 235 -7.89 -6.10 11.19
N LEU A 236 -9.18 -5.76 11.41
CA LEU A 236 -9.73 -4.52 10.89
C LEU A 236 -9.16 -3.31 11.63
N PHE A 237 -8.64 -2.35 10.90
CA PHE A 237 -8.25 -1.05 11.44
C PHE A 237 -9.45 -0.35 12.08
N LYS A 238 -9.25 0.19 13.28
CA LYS A 238 -10.22 1.04 13.97
C LYS A 238 -9.72 2.48 14.04
N PHE A 239 -8.44 2.66 14.37
CA PHE A 239 -7.83 3.99 14.46
C PHE A 239 -6.41 3.97 13.89
N TRP A 240 -6.05 5.06 13.24
CA TRP A 240 -4.69 5.38 12.82
C TRP A 240 -4.32 6.74 13.39
N ASN A 241 -3.21 6.83 14.13
CA ASN A 241 -2.83 8.03 14.87
C ASN A 241 -3.96 8.57 15.75
N HIS A 242 -4.65 7.66 16.47
CA HIS A 242 -5.77 7.92 17.40
C HIS A 242 -7.04 8.46 16.73
N LYS A 243 -7.19 8.36 15.41
CA LYS A 243 -8.36 8.83 14.66
C LYS A 243 -8.88 7.73 13.73
N ASP A 244 -10.18 7.71 13.54
CA ASP A 244 -10.89 6.88 12.56
C ASP A 244 -10.91 7.51 11.16
N THR A 245 -10.34 8.70 11.04
CA THR A 245 -10.25 9.47 9.79
C THR A 245 -8.85 10.04 9.60
N THR A 246 -8.45 10.27 8.35
CA THR A 246 -7.22 10.94 7.99
C THR A 246 -7.48 12.43 7.71
N LYS A 247 -6.43 13.25 7.80
CA LYS A 247 -6.49 14.68 7.46
C LYS A 247 -6.24 14.96 5.97
N TYR A 248 -5.97 13.93 5.17
CA TYR A 248 -5.46 14.08 3.81
C TYR A 248 -6.54 14.19 2.75
N TYR A 249 -7.74 13.71 3.06
CA TYR A 249 -8.88 13.69 2.15
C TYR A 249 -10.12 14.21 2.85
N LYS A 250 -11.14 14.58 2.06
CA LYS A 250 -12.47 14.94 2.58
C LYS A 250 -13.31 13.67 2.83
N SER A 251 -14.36 13.79 3.65
CA SER A 251 -15.36 12.74 3.79
C SER A 251 -16.01 12.44 2.43
N PRO A 252 -16.29 11.14 2.11
CA PRO A 252 -16.07 9.96 2.92
C PRO A 252 -14.70 9.29 2.72
N CYS A 253 -13.82 9.85 1.88
CA CYS A 253 -12.53 9.24 1.50
C CYS A 253 -11.45 9.34 2.59
N ASN A 254 -11.71 10.08 3.65
CA ASN A 254 -10.80 10.18 4.79
C ASN A 254 -10.93 9.03 5.80
N ALA A 255 -11.86 8.08 5.60
CA ALA A 255 -12.09 7.00 6.56
C ALA A 255 -10.87 6.05 6.68
N VAL A 256 -10.56 5.66 7.92
CA VAL A 256 -9.61 4.59 8.23
C VAL A 256 -10.41 3.28 8.23
N GLU A 257 -10.40 2.57 7.11
CA GLU A 257 -11.17 1.34 6.92
C GLU A 257 -10.37 0.25 6.24
N GLY A 258 -10.72 -1.01 6.52
CA GLY A 258 -10.08 -2.19 5.95
C GLY A 258 -9.16 -2.91 6.93
N SER A 259 -8.49 -3.94 6.47
CA SER A 259 -7.53 -4.72 7.26
C SER A 259 -6.22 -3.95 7.46
N ALA A 260 -5.52 -4.25 8.56
CA ALA A 260 -4.12 -3.86 8.77
C ALA A 260 -3.14 -4.59 7.82
N GLY A 261 -3.63 -5.49 6.97
CA GLY A 261 -2.82 -6.26 6.03
C GLY A 261 -2.11 -7.48 6.63
N GLU A 262 -2.40 -7.81 7.90
CA GLU A 262 -1.75 -8.94 8.60
C GLU A 262 -2.73 -10.05 8.97
N PHE A 263 -4.00 -9.70 9.15
CA PHE A 263 -5.08 -10.62 9.46
C PHE A 263 -6.30 -10.36 8.58
N TRP A 264 -6.98 -11.42 8.22
CA TRP A 264 -8.28 -11.36 7.53
C TRP A 264 -9.27 -12.30 8.19
N PRO A 265 -10.56 -11.96 8.16
CA PRO A 265 -11.60 -12.82 8.70
C PRO A 265 -11.54 -14.23 8.11
N PRO A 266 -11.77 -15.28 8.92
CA PRO A 266 -11.92 -16.66 8.43
C PRO A 266 -13.23 -16.84 7.67
N PHE A 267 -13.38 -17.99 6.99
CA PHE A 267 -14.56 -18.37 6.21
C PHE A 267 -14.90 -17.35 5.13
N ARG A 268 -13.86 -16.99 4.37
CA ARG A 268 -13.95 -16.00 3.31
C ARG A 268 -14.86 -16.45 2.17
N THR A 269 -15.53 -15.48 1.61
CA THR A 269 -16.24 -15.57 0.33
C THR A 269 -15.38 -14.95 -0.79
N GLU A 270 -15.85 -15.02 -2.03
CA GLU A 270 -15.20 -14.42 -3.20
C GLU A 270 -15.35 -12.87 -3.25
N GLU A 271 -15.66 -12.26 -2.11
CA GLU A 271 -15.74 -10.79 -1.98
C GLU A 271 -14.37 -10.15 -1.93
N ASP A 272 -14.27 -8.94 -2.48
CA ASP A 272 -13.07 -8.12 -2.45
C ASP A 272 -12.55 -7.90 -1.04
N ILE A 273 -11.26 -7.61 -0.93
CA ILE A 273 -10.64 -7.24 0.34
C ILE A 273 -10.14 -5.80 0.28
N THR A 274 -10.22 -5.12 1.41
CA THR A 274 -9.69 -3.76 1.56
C THR A 274 -8.62 -3.75 2.64
N ILE A 275 -7.49 -3.09 2.37
CA ILE A 275 -6.39 -2.87 3.29
C ILE A 275 -6.23 -1.37 3.48
N PHE A 276 -6.15 -0.89 4.73
CA PHE A 276 -5.71 0.47 4.97
C PHE A 276 -4.19 0.55 4.87
N SER A 277 -3.72 1.35 3.94
CA SER A 277 -2.28 1.55 3.72
C SER A 277 -1.81 2.86 4.35
N ALA A 278 -1.02 2.79 5.41
CA ALA A 278 -0.34 3.95 5.99
C ALA A 278 0.65 4.61 5.01
N ASP A 279 1.20 3.81 4.08
CA ASP A 279 2.10 4.32 3.04
C ASP A 279 1.37 5.18 2.00
N LEU A 280 0.12 4.85 1.71
CA LEU A 280 -0.73 5.57 0.75
C LEU A 280 -1.73 6.50 1.44
N CYS A 281 -1.82 6.43 2.79
CA CYS A 281 -2.73 7.20 3.65
C CYS A 281 -4.21 7.02 3.30
N ARG A 282 -4.58 5.87 2.76
CA ARG A 282 -5.95 5.57 2.31
C ARG A 282 -6.21 4.07 2.26
N PRO A 283 -7.48 3.66 2.23
CA PRO A 283 -7.87 2.31 1.90
C PRO A 283 -7.51 1.95 0.45
N VAL A 284 -7.12 0.69 0.25
CA VAL A 284 -6.82 0.10 -1.06
C VAL A 284 -7.63 -1.17 -1.19
N THR A 285 -8.46 -1.26 -2.22
CA THR A 285 -9.30 -2.42 -2.51
C THR A 285 -8.59 -3.36 -3.48
N TYR A 286 -8.52 -4.62 -3.12
CA TYR A 286 -8.04 -5.71 -3.94
C TYR A 286 -9.23 -6.54 -4.38
N GLU A 287 -9.41 -6.64 -5.68
CA GLU A 287 -10.54 -7.31 -6.32
C GLU A 287 -10.27 -8.82 -6.38
N TYR A 288 -11.29 -9.63 -6.06
CA TYR A 288 -11.22 -11.08 -6.28
C TYR A 288 -10.99 -11.37 -7.76
N GLU A 289 -9.98 -12.17 -8.05
CA GLU A 289 -9.60 -12.53 -9.42
C GLU A 289 -10.05 -13.94 -9.76
N ARG A 290 -9.64 -14.91 -8.96
CA ARG A 290 -9.94 -16.35 -9.16
C ARG A 290 -9.49 -17.19 -7.98
N THR A 291 -9.98 -18.41 -7.92
CA THR A 291 -9.42 -19.47 -7.07
C THR A 291 -8.14 -20.04 -7.68
N VAL A 292 -7.13 -20.24 -6.85
CA VAL A 292 -5.82 -20.82 -7.22
C VAL A 292 -5.43 -21.90 -6.22
N TYR A 293 -4.46 -22.74 -6.62
CA TYR A 293 -3.89 -23.75 -5.72
C TYR A 293 -2.40 -23.47 -5.54
N HIS A 294 -1.98 -23.21 -4.31
CA HIS A 294 -0.58 -23.01 -3.94
C HIS A 294 -0.11 -24.20 -3.12
N GLN A 295 0.83 -24.99 -3.65
CA GLN A 295 1.33 -26.24 -3.01
C GLN A 295 0.21 -27.20 -2.56
N GLY A 296 -0.88 -27.27 -3.33
CA GLY A 296 -2.03 -28.13 -3.02
C GLY A 296 -3.06 -27.54 -2.06
N ILE A 297 -2.84 -26.32 -1.54
CA ILE A 297 -3.79 -25.58 -0.70
C ILE A 297 -4.61 -24.66 -1.59
N GLU A 298 -5.93 -24.70 -1.45
CA GLU A 298 -6.84 -23.78 -2.13
C GLU A 298 -6.66 -22.36 -1.57
N GLY A 299 -6.66 -21.38 -2.46
CA GLY A 299 -6.56 -19.98 -2.10
C GLY A 299 -7.36 -19.08 -3.04
N TYR A 300 -7.91 -18.00 -2.49
CA TYR A 300 -8.55 -16.93 -3.25
C TYR A 300 -7.52 -15.86 -3.57
N LYS A 301 -7.31 -15.63 -4.87
CA LYS A 301 -6.38 -14.62 -5.36
C LYS A 301 -7.08 -13.30 -5.55
N TYR A 302 -6.52 -12.27 -4.93
CA TYR A 302 -6.97 -10.88 -5.02
C TYR A 302 -5.89 -10.03 -5.66
N SER A 303 -6.25 -9.10 -6.54
CA SER A 303 -5.29 -8.20 -7.18
C SER A 303 -5.78 -6.76 -7.20
N VAL A 304 -4.84 -5.84 -7.34
CA VAL A 304 -5.18 -4.42 -7.55
C VAL A 304 -5.80 -4.25 -8.92
N GLY A 305 -6.99 -3.66 -8.97
CA GLY A 305 -7.76 -3.49 -10.20
C GLY A 305 -8.39 -2.11 -10.31
N LYS A 306 -9.46 -2.02 -11.10
CA LYS A 306 -10.14 -0.76 -11.40
C LYS A 306 -10.68 -0.03 -10.18
N LYS A 307 -11.15 -0.75 -9.16
CA LYS A 307 -11.69 -0.14 -7.93
C LYS A 307 -10.67 0.75 -7.20
N THR A 308 -9.38 0.47 -7.37
CA THR A 308 -8.30 1.27 -6.79
C THR A 308 -7.64 2.19 -7.79
N LEU A 309 -7.47 1.77 -9.05
CA LEU A 309 -6.67 2.45 -10.05
C LEU A 309 -7.46 3.40 -10.96
N SER A 310 -8.80 3.33 -10.97
CA SER A 310 -9.64 4.19 -11.81
C SER A 310 -10.12 5.43 -11.07
N ASN A 311 -10.23 6.55 -11.81
CA ASN A 311 -10.84 7.78 -11.31
C ASN A 311 -12.38 7.75 -11.38
N ASP A 312 -12.98 6.69 -11.97
CA ASP A 312 -14.43 6.57 -12.15
C ASP A 312 -15.09 5.59 -11.19
N THR A 313 -14.39 5.20 -10.12
CA THR A 313 -14.90 4.27 -9.13
C THR A 313 -15.97 4.92 -8.28
N LYS A 314 -17.22 4.46 -8.40
CA LYS A 314 -18.37 4.95 -7.62
C LYS A 314 -18.69 4.00 -6.47
N ARG A 315 -18.99 4.56 -5.30
CA ARG A 315 -19.42 3.81 -4.11
C ARG A 315 -20.57 4.53 -3.42
N ARG A 316 -21.56 3.77 -2.96
CA ARG A 316 -22.66 4.30 -2.16
C ARG A 316 -22.26 4.45 -0.70
N TYR A 317 -22.58 5.58 -0.12
CA TYR A 317 -22.38 5.90 1.29
C TYR A 317 -23.69 6.32 1.96
N PRO A 318 -23.80 6.25 3.31
CA PRO A 318 -24.88 6.90 4.03
C PRO A 318 -24.93 8.40 3.68
N HIS A 319 -26.14 8.95 3.51
CA HIS A 319 -26.34 10.34 3.11
C HIS A 319 -25.54 11.34 3.95
N GLU A 320 -25.45 11.12 5.26
CA GLU A 320 -24.67 11.96 6.18
C GLU A 320 -23.17 12.02 5.85
N GLN A 321 -22.62 11.00 5.19
CA GLN A 321 -21.22 10.98 4.77
C GLN A 321 -21.04 11.49 3.33
N ALA A 322 -21.99 11.14 2.45
CA ALA A 322 -21.95 11.52 1.03
C ALA A 322 -22.10 13.04 0.83
N LYS A 323 -22.90 13.73 1.66
CA LYS A 323 -23.17 15.17 1.55
C LYS A 323 -21.95 16.09 1.62
N TYR A 324 -20.81 15.61 2.13
CA TYR A 324 -19.57 16.38 2.19
C TYR A 324 -18.74 16.29 0.92
N PHE A 325 -19.14 15.45 -0.03
CA PHE A 325 -18.49 15.32 -1.31
C PHE A 325 -19.13 16.28 -2.31
N GLU A 326 -18.44 17.36 -2.63
CA GLU A 326 -18.77 18.21 -3.76
C GLU A 326 -17.94 17.74 -4.96
N PRO A 327 -18.57 17.26 -6.04
CA PRO A 327 -17.84 16.92 -7.27
C PRO A 327 -17.09 18.17 -7.75
N THR A 328 -15.80 18.04 -7.96
CA THR A 328 -14.99 19.14 -8.48
C THR A 328 -15.36 19.35 -9.94
N THR A 329 -16.06 20.44 -10.24
CA THR A 329 -16.49 20.81 -11.60
C THR A 329 -15.35 21.32 -12.51
N THR A 330 -14.12 21.34 -12.01
CA THR A 330 -12.95 21.77 -12.76
C THR A 330 -11.97 20.61 -12.88
N THR A 331 -12.20 19.75 -13.83
CA THR A 331 -11.14 18.93 -14.41
C THR A 331 -10.36 19.81 -15.38
N GLU A 332 -9.37 20.56 -14.91
CA GLU A 332 -8.24 20.81 -15.78
C GLU A 332 -7.54 19.45 -15.91
N ASP A 333 -7.87 18.77 -17.01
CA ASP A 333 -7.21 17.51 -17.37
C ASP A 333 -5.74 17.81 -17.58
N PHE A 334 -4.94 17.40 -16.61
CA PHE A 334 -3.51 17.64 -16.53
C PHE A 334 -2.74 17.07 -17.72
N PHE A 335 -3.36 16.16 -18.46
CA PHE A 335 -2.77 15.41 -19.57
C PHE A 335 -3.44 15.62 -20.93
N THR A 336 -4.62 16.26 -21.00
CA THR A 336 -5.33 16.45 -22.27
C THR A 336 -5.91 17.85 -22.36
N ALA A 337 -5.21 18.72 -23.05
CA ALA A 337 -5.72 20.03 -23.47
C ALA A 337 -6.55 19.94 -24.77
N GLU A 338 -7.46 18.99 -24.88
CA GLU A 338 -8.43 18.96 -26.00
C GLU A 338 -9.39 17.78 -25.81
N HIS A 339 -10.57 18.05 -25.25
CA HIS A 339 -11.87 17.48 -25.70
C HIS A 339 -13.00 18.16 -24.92
N SER A 340 -13.66 19.09 -25.60
CA SER A 340 -14.96 19.65 -25.20
C SER A 340 -16.02 18.58 -25.42
N GLY A 341 -16.43 17.87 -24.36
CA GLY A 341 -17.57 16.97 -24.34
C GLY A 341 -18.72 17.60 -23.58
N GLU A 342 -19.90 17.63 -24.17
CA GLU A 342 -21.15 18.06 -23.56
C GLU A 342 -21.37 17.43 -22.19
N VAL A 343 -21.61 18.27 -21.18
CA VAL A 343 -22.02 17.85 -19.84
C VAL A 343 -23.48 17.42 -19.93
N ILE A 344 -23.73 16.14 -20.00
CA ILE A 344 -25.08 15.58 -19.73
C ILE A 344 -25.24 15.61 -18.21
N GLU A 345 -26.03 16.54 -17.70
CA GLU A 345 -26.52 16.53 -16.32
C GLU A 345 -27.39 15.27 -16.09
N SER A 346 -26.75 14.17 -15.74
CA SER A 346 -27.47 13.06 -15.13
C SER A 346 -27.74 13.44 -13.67
N VAL A 347 -29.00 13.35 -13.22
CA VAL A 347 -29.37 13.44 -11.80
C VAL A 347 -28.64 12.28 -11.10
N GLU A 348 -27.45 12.52 -10.59
CA GLU A 348 -26.70 11.50 -9.85
C GLU A 348 -27.35 11.31 -8.47
N ASP A 349 -27.47 10.06 -8.04
CA ASP A 349 -27.94 9.69 -6.71
C ASP A 349 -27.03 10.38 -5.67
N PRO A 350 -27.55 11.23 -4.76
CA PRO A 350 -26.75 12.01 -3.82
C PRO A 350 -25.95 11.16 -2.83
N ASP A 351 -26.28 9.88 -2.70
CA ASP A 351 -25.57 8.94 -1.83
C ASP A 351 -24.43 8.21 -2.56
N VAL A 352 -24.25 8.44 -3.85
CA VAL A 352 -23.20 7.82 -4.65
C VAL A 352 -22.04 8.81 -4.84
N VAL A 353 -20.90 8.47 -4.26
CA VAL A 353 -19.68 9.26 -4.35
C VAL A 353 -18.70 8.63 -5.34
N ASN A 354 -18.15 9.44 -6.25
CA ASN A 354 -17.01 9.03 -7.05
C ASN A 354 -15.74 9.06 -6.19
N ILE A 355 -15.37 7.91 -5.62
CA ILE A 355 -14.22 7.79 -4.74
C ILE A 355 -12.89 7.96 -5.48
N GLY A 356 -12.84 7.65 -6.76
CA GLY A 356 -11.67 7.93 -7.60
C GLY A 356 -11.35 9.42 -7.63
N GLN A 357 -12.34 10.27 -7.91
CA GLN A 357 -12.20 11.74 -7.90
C GLN A 357 -11.93 12.28 -6.48
N CYS A 358 -12.55 11.70 -5.46
CA CYS A 358 -12.36 12.11 -4.07
C CYS A 358 -10.88 12.01 -3.65
N TYR A 359 -10.16 10.99 -4.11
CA TYR A 359 -8.72 10.83 -3.82
C TYR A 359 -7.79 11.70 -4.69
N CYS A 360 -8.31 12.36 -5.72
CA CYS A 360 -7.50 13.27 -6.54
C CYS A 360 -7.22 14.61 -5.86
N ASN A 361 -8.03 15.03 -4.88
CA ASN A 361 -7.97 16.38 -4.28
C ASN A 361 -7.97 17.51 -5.32
N GLY A 362 -8.71 17.34 -6.42
CA GLY A 362 -8.81 18.30 -7.53
C GLY A 362 -7.77 18.12 -8.64
N GLU A 363 -6.76 17.28 -8.46
CA GLU A 363 -5.71 17.03 -9.46
C GLU A 363 -5.70 15.53 -9.83
N CYS A 364 -6.66 15.12 -10.69
CA CYS A 364 -6.73 13.74 -11.12
C CYS A 364 -5.62 13.41 -12.15
N SER A 365 -5.03 12.25 -12.00
CA SER A 365 -4.06 11.66 -12.92
C SER A 365 -4.73 10.63 -13.82
N PRO A 366 -4.12 10.22 -14.94
CA PRO A 366 -4.59 9.09 -15.72
C PRO A 366 -4.78 7.83 -14.88
N MET A 367 -5.66 6.93 -15.32
CA MET A 367 -5.87 5.64 -14.68
C MET A 367 -4.54 4.90 -14.46
N GLY A 368 -4.40 4.25 -13.30
CA GLY A 368 -3.21 3.48 -12.94
C GLY A 368 -2.24 4.18 -12.00
N LEU A 369 -2.50 5.44 -11.67
CA LEU A 369 -1.72 6.22 -10.71
C LEU A 369 -2.53 6.50 -9.44
N ILE A 370 -1.94 6.20 -8.30
CA ILE A 370 -2.46 6.55 -6.97
C ILE A 370 -1.73 7.81 -6.50
N ASN A 371 -2.44 8.92 -6.41
CA ASN A 371 -1.88 10.18 -5.91
C ASN A 371 -1.59 10.11 -4.40
N ILE A 372 -0.35 10.35 -4.00
CA ILE A 372 0.08 10.38 -2.59
C ILE A 372 0.59 11.77 -2.16
N THR A 373 0.44 12.77 -3.01
CA THR A 373 0.94 14.14 -2.79
C THR A 373 0.47 14.71 -1.45
N ALA A 374 -0.81 14.53 -1.12
CA ALA A 374 -1.40 15.05 0.12
C ALA A 374 -0.75 14.51 1.39
N CYS A 375 -0.27 13.26 1.40
CA CYS A 375 0.34 12.64 2.57
C CYS A 375 1.88 12.55 2.51
N ARG A 376 2.47 13.18 1.50
CA ARG A 376 3.93 13.21 1.30
C ARG A 376 4.46 14.65 1.17
N TYR A 377 4.03 15.51 2.09
CA TYR A 377 4.50 16.90 2.21
C TYR A 377 4.30 17.73 0.94
N GLY A 378 3.32 17.41 0.10
CA GLY A 378 3.08 18.09 -1.17
C GLY A 378 4.07 17.74 -2.29
N ALA A 379 4.91 16.73 -2.10
CA ALA A 379 5.74 16.20 -3.18
C ALA A 379 4.86 15.56 -4.27
N PRO A 380 5.11 15.78 -5.57
CA PRO A 380 4.28 15.26 -6.66
C PRO A 380 4.51 13.76 -6.87
N GLY A 381 4.20 12.99 -5.83
CA GLY A 381 4.41 11.55 -5.76
C GLY A 381 3.17 10.76 -6.14
N PHE A 382 3.39 9.74 -6.94
CA PHE A 382 2.37 8.79 -7.38
C PHE A 382 2.86 7.36 -7.22
N VAL A 383 1.94 6.45 -6.93
CA VAL A 383 2.24 5.02 -6.87
C VAL A 383 1.47 4.32 -7.99
N SER A 384 2.15 3.44 -8.71
CA SER A 384 1.56 2.57 -9.73
C SER A 384 2.01 1.12 -9.52
N LEU A 385 1.47 0.21 -10.30
CA LEU A 385 2.12 -1.07 -10.52
C LEU A 385 3.40 -0.87 -11.34
N PRO A 386 4.42 -1.75 -11.18
CA PRO A 386 5.67 -1.64 -11.92
C PRO A 386 5.46 -1.55 -13.43
N HIS A 387 6.29 -0.77 -14.10
CA HIS A 387 6.23 -0.50 -15.54
C HIS A 387 4.87 0.02 -16.04
N PHE A 388 4.10 0.70 -15.16
CA PHE A 388 2.73 1.15 -15.45
C PHE A 388 1.81 0.01 -15.90
N HIS A 389 1.96 -1.16 -15.29
CA HIS A 389 1.07 -2.30 -15.52
C HIS A 389 -0.37 -1.93 -15.12
N LYS A 390 -1.36 -2.33 -15.90
CA LYS A 390 -2.79 -1.96 -15.75
C LYS A 390 -3.07 -0.45 -15.72
N ALA A 391 -2.15 0.37 -16.23
CA ALA A 391 -2.31 1.81 -16.30
C ALA A 391 -2.60 2.29 -17.73
N ASP A 392 -3.06 3.54 -17.85
CA ASP A 392 -3.30 4.18 -19.12
C ASP A 392 -2.02 4.18 -19.98
N PRO A 393 -2.09 3.77 -21.25
CA PRO A 393 -0.94 3.76 -22.17
C PRO A 393 -0.21 5.11 -22.26
N ILE A 394 -0.90 6.24 -22.09
CA ILE A 394 -0.31 7.58 -22.15
C ILE A 394 0.89 7.74 -21.20
N LEU A 395 0.87 7.04 -20.05
CA LEU A 395 1.96 7.09 -19.07
C LEU A 395 3.24 6.43 -19.62
N ARG A 396 3.09 5.33 -20.33
CA ARG A 396 4.22 4.63 -20.97
C ARG A 396 4.78 5.40 -22.15
N ASP A 397 3.92 6.16 -22.81
CA ASP A 397 4.31 6.99 -23.95
C ASP A 397 5.21 8.17 -23.56
N GLN A 398 5.25 8.53 -22.27
CA GLN A 398 6.10 9.62 -21.77
C GLN A 398 7.58 9.23 -21.61
N VAL A 399 7.89 7.96 -21.53
CA VAL A 399 9.23 7.45 -21.24
C VAL A 399 9.58 6.26 -22.13
N VAL A 400 10.86 5.93 -22.25
CA VAL A 400 11.35 4.74 -22.94
C VAL A 400 11.95 3.78 -21.92
N GLY A 401 11.73 2.46 -22.09
CA GLY A 401 12.32 1.43 -21.23
C GLY A 401 11.36 0.82 -20.20
N VAL A 402 10.07 1.19 -20.25
CA VAL A 402 9.03 0.57 -19.41
C VAL A 402 8.23 -0.45 -20.22
N ASN A 403 8.22 -1.70 -19.75
CA ASN A 403 7.58 -2.82 -20.42
C ASN A 403 6.78 -3.64 -19.40
N PRO A 404 5.45 -3.47 -19.31
CA PRO A 404 4.62 -4.19 -18.35
C PRO A 404 4.54 -5.68 -18.68
N ASP A 405 4.51 -6.49 -17.61
CA ASP A 405 4.41 -7.94 -17.67
C ASP A 405 3.49 -8.40 -16.52
N ASP A 406 2.45 -9.19 -16.81
CA ASP A 406 1.44 -9.55 -15.80
C ASP A 406 2.00 -10.45 -14.68
N GLU A 407 2.91 -11.35 -15.00
CA GLU A 407 3.50 -12.25 -14.00
C GLU A 407 4.48 -11.52 -13.07
N LYS A 408 5.25 -10.59 -13.63
CA LYS A 408 6.31 -9.88 -12.90
C LYS A 408 5.83 -8.63 -12.18
N HIS A 409 4.79 -7.95 -12.70
CA HIS A 409 4.43 -6.61 -12.27
C HIS A 409 3.05 -6.52 -11.61
N ASN A 410 2.31 -7.63 -11.51
CA ASN A 410 1.02 -7.63 -10.82
C ASN A 410 1.22 -7.67 -9.30
N PHE A 411 0.41 -6.90 -8.58
CA PHE A 411 0.31 -6.98 -7.12
C PHE A 411 -0.86 -7.91 -6.78
N TYR A 412 -0.57 -8.98 -6.04
CA TYR A 412 -1.62 -9.90 -5.60
C TYR A 412 -1.40 -10.42 -4.18
N ILE A 413 -2.49 -10.87 -3.58
CA ILE A 413 -2.54 -11.55 -2.30
C ILE A 413 -3.37 -12.81 -2.51
N VAL A 414 -2.90 -13.96 -2.01
CA VAL A 414 -3.67 -15.21 -1.99
C VAL A 414 -3.98 -15.56 -0.54
N LEU A 415 -5.26 -15.62 -0.22
CA LEU A 415 -5.73 -16.00 1.12
C LEU A 415 -6.32 -17.40 1.09
N GLU A 416 -5.98 -18.24 2.08
CA GLU A 416 -6.68 -19.49 2.32
C GLU A 416 -8.08 -19.18 2.86
N PRO A 417 -9.18 -19.63 2.21
CA PRO A 417 -10.52 -19.15 2.50
C PRO A 417 -11.06 -19.55 3.88
N THR A 418 -10.63 -20.68 4.42
CA THR A 418 -11.14 -21.17 5.71
C THR A 418 -10.56 -20.39 6.90
N THR A 419 -9.29 -20.05 6.83
CA THR A 419 -8.56 -19.39 7.93
C THR A 419 -8.35 -17.89 7.73
N GLY A 420 -8.43 -17.41 6.49
CA GLY A 420 -8.05 -16.04 6.12
C GLY A 420 -6.53 -15.79 6.12
N ILE A 421 -5.72 -16.82 6.28
CA ILE A 421 -4.25 -16.68 6.31
C ILE A 421 -3.71 -16.47 4.89
N PRO A 422 -2.81 -15.51 4.68
CA PRO A 422 -2.13 -15.34 3.41
C PRO A 422 -1.15 -16.49 3.17
N ILE A 423 -1.28 -17.16 2.02
CA ILE A 423 -0.42 -18.28 1.63
C ILE A 423 0.55 -17.91 0.50
N ASP A 424 0.25 -16.82 -0.22
CA ASP A 424 1.16 -16.26 -1.23
C ASP A 424 0.89 -14.76 -1.38
N VAL A 425 1.95 -13.95 -1.42
CA VAL A 425 1.84 -12.50 -1.56
C VAL A 425 2.97 -11.98 -2.45
N ALA A 426 2.61 -11.23 -3.47
CA ALA A 426 3.55 -10.44 -4.25
C ALA A 426 3.15 -8.96 -4.19
N ALA A 427 3.73 -8.23 -3.24
CA ALA A 427 3.52 -6.81 -3.08
C ALA A 427 4.49 -6.03 -3.98
N ARG A 428 4.00 -5.57 -5.12
CA ARG A 428 4.80 -4.89 -6.16
C ARG A 428 4.21 -3.53 -6.47
N PHE A 429 5.02 -2.49 -6.36
CA PHE A 429 4.62 -1.14 -6.70
C PHE A 429 5.82 -0.33 -7.20
N GLN A 430 5.53 0.74 -7.93
CA GLN A 430 6.49 1.68 -8.46
C GLN A 430 6.17 3.08 -7.93
N ILE A 431 7.20 3.78 -7.47
CA ILE A 431 7.08 5.18 -7.08
C ILE A 431 7.42 6.04 -8.30
N ASN A 432 6.54 6.99 -8.59
CA ASN A 432 6.67 7.91 -9.72
C ASN A 432 6.66 9.34 -9.20
N ILE A 433 7.46 10.19 -9.81
CA ILE A 433 7.48 11.63 -9.54
C ILE A 433 7.06 12.35 -10.82
N LEU A 434 6.04 13.20 -10.70
CA LEU A 434 5.54 13.99 -11.82
C LEU A 434 6.50 15.13 -12.12
N LEU A 435 7.01 15.13 -13.34
CA LEU A 435 7.78 16.25 -13.89
C LEU A 435 6.90 17.06 -14.85
N GLN A 436 6.80 18.35 -14.59
CA GLN A 436 5.98 19.28 -15.36
C GLN A 436 6.78 20.47 -15.81
N PRO A 437 6.45 21.04 -16.99
CA PRO A 437 6.96 22.36 -17.36
C PRO A 437 6.60 23.40 -16.29
N SER A 438 7.53 24.28 -15.98
CA SER A 438 7.32 25.39 -15.05
C SER A 438 7.58 26.72 -15.74
N ASN A 439 6.66 27.65 -15.62
CA ASN A 439 6.77 28.98 -16.24
C ASN A 439 7.80 29.90 -15.55
N PHE A 440 8.42 29.47 -14.45
CA PHE A 440 9.35 30.25 -13.66
C PHE A 440 10.72 29.57 -13.42
N VAL A 441 10.91 28.37 -13.95
CA VAL A 441 12.20 27.66 -13.93
C VAL A 441 12.59 27.36 -15.39
N SER A 442 13.73 27.84 -15.81
CA SER A 442 14.26 27.65 -17.19
C SER A 442 15.19 26.42 -17.29
#